data_6aadf5e1988fbb9d0e20e5ce54a57f46
#
_entry.id   6aadf5e1988fbb9d0e20e5ce54a57f46
#
_cell.length_a   1.000
_cell.length_b   1.000
_cell.length_c   1.000
_cell.angle_alpha   90.00
_cell.angle_beta   90.00
_cell.angle_gamma   90.00
#
_symmetry.space_group_name_H-M   'P 1'
#
loop_
_entity.id
_entity.type
_entity.pdbx_description
1 polymer ?
#
loop_
_entity_poly.entity_id
_entity_poly.type
_entity_poly.pdbx_seq_one_letter_code
_entity_poly.pdbx_strand_id
1 'polypeptide(L)'
;LKLGSENNFGHDFIADFEERYKPKFRLPVTTGWTEIDNITSGGLGRNELGVVIAPTGAGKSMALVHLGSQAIKEGKTVVHYTLELQDTVVACRYDSCITQYPLSDLSNFKDEIFEEIKDLDGTLX
;
A
#
# COMPACT_ATOMS: atom_id res chain seq x y z
N LEU A 1 -22.23 -22.00 16.96
CA LEU A 1 -21.71 -20.70 16.60
C LEU A 1 -21.54 -20.58 15.10
N LYS A 2 -22.08 -19.54 14.56
CA LYS A 2 -22.09 -19.41 13.11
C LYS A 2 -20.71 -19.19 12.51
N LEU A 3 -19.79 -18.70 13.31
CA LEU A 3 -18.45 -18.45 12.82
C LEU A 3 -17.82 -19.69 12.18
N GLY A 4 -17.93 -20.80 12.88
CA GLY A 4 -17.32 -22.00 12.40
C GLY A 4 -17.93 -22.53 11.13
N SER A 5 -19.23 -22.37 10.97
CA SER A 5 -19.89 -22.93 9.81
C SER A 5 -19.74 -22.08 8.58
N GLU A 6 -19.52 -20.78 8.74
CA GLU A 6 -19.47 -19.89 7.59
C GLU A 6 -18.08 -19.53 7.16
N ASN A 7 -17.15 -19.59 8.06
CA ASN A 7 -15.79 -19.17 7.79
C ASN A 7 -14.92 -20.37 7.52
N ASN A 8 -14.15 -20.27 6.47
CA ASN A 8 -13.14 -21.28 6.20
C ASN A 8 -11.93 -21.00 7.06
N PHE A 9 -11.60 -21.96 7.89
CA PHE A 9 -10.42 -21.84 8.74
C PHE A 9 -9.23 -22.49 8.08
N GLY A 10 -9.08 -22.22 6.82
CA GLY A 10 -7.98 -22.75 6.08
C GLY A 10 -8.44 -23.64 4.96
N HIS A 11 -7.52 -24.37 4.42
CA HIS A 11 -7.74 -25.22 3.26
C HIS A 11 -7.86 -26.68 3.70
N ASP A 12 -8.98 -27.32 3.38
CA ASP A 12 -9.13 -28.74 3.65
C ASP A 12 -8.48 -29.50 2.50
N PHE A 13 -7.46 -30.27 2.84
CA PHE A 13 -6.62 -30.86 1.81
C PHE A 13 -7.40 -31.72 0.81
N ILE A 14 -8.35 -32.50 1.29
CA ILE A 14 -9.11 -33.39 0.41
C ILE A 14 -10.33 -32.67 -0.16
N ALA A 15 -11.11 -32.03 0.72
CA ALA A 15 -12.38 -31.45 0.30
C ALA A 15 -12.19 -30.34 -0.72
N ASP A 16 -11.10 -29.59 -0.59
CA ASP A 16 -10.86 -28.44 -1.45
C ASP A 16 -9.90 -28.75 -2.59
N PHE A 17 -9.80 -30.02 -2.96
CA PHE A 17 -8.84 -30.43 -3.99
C PHE A 17 -9.05 -29.64 -5.31
N GLU A 18 -10.27 -29.59 -5.80
CA GLU A 18 -10.53 -28.91 -7.06
C GLU A 18 -10.31 -27.41 -6.96
N GLU A 19 -10.56 -26.87 -5.77
CA GLU A 19 -10.46 -25.43 -5.57
C GLU A 19 -9.05 -24.91 -5.81
N ARG A 20 -8.04 -25.69 -5.39
CA ARG A 20 -6.67 -25.20 -5.50
C ARG A 20 -6.13 -25.24 -6.93
N TYR A 21 -6.83 -25.91 -7.85
CA TYR A 21 -6.40 -25.94 -9.24
C TYR A 21 -7.19 -25.01 -10.14
N LYS A 22 -8.12 -24.25 -9.58
CA LYS A 22 -8.81 -23.24 -10.37
C LYS A 22 -7.87 -22.14 -10.77
N PRO A 23 -8.01 -21.58 -11.97
CA PRO A 23 -7.15 -20.47 -12.36
C PRO A 23 -7.30 -19.31 -11.42
N LYS A 24 -6.17 -18.70 -11.07
CA LYS A 24 -6.14 -17.55 -10.20
C LYS A 24 -5.37 -16.44 -10.89
N PHE A 25 -5.91 -15.24 -10.81
CA PHE A 25 -5.28 -14.09 -11.41
C PHE A 25 -4.63 -13.28 -10.32
N ARG A 26 -3.33 -13.07 -10.49
CA ARG A 26 -2.59 -12.22 -9.57
C ARG A 26 -2.69 -10.80 -10.11
N LEU A 27 -3.30 -9.92 -9.34
CA LEU A 27 -3.48 -8.52 -9.74
C LEU A 27 -2.63 -7.65 -8.82
N PRO A 28 -1.35 -7.52 -9.11
CA PRO A 28 -0.45 -6.84 -8.18
C PRO A 28 -0.63 -5.33 -8.19
N VAL A 29 -0.25 -4.72 -7.08
CA VAL A 29 -0.17 -3.28 -6.98
C VAL A 29 1.26 -2.89 -7.27
N THR A 30 1.46 -1.97 -8.20
CA THR A 30 2.81 -1.56 -8.59
C THR A 30 3.55 -0.94 -7.42
N THR A 31 4.86 -1.16 -7.36
CA THR A 31 5.69 -0.47 -6.38
C THR A 31 6.07 0.94 -6.87
N GLY A 32 5.85 1.22 -8.14
CA GLY A 32 6.29 2.48 -8.71
C GLY A 32 7.77 2.47 -9.11
N TRP A 33 8.46 1.39 -8.84
CA TRP A 33 9.87 1.23 -9.23
C TRP A 33 9.95 0.13 -10.27
N THR A 34 10.36 0.51 -11.46
CA THR A 34 10.34 -0.42 -12.59
C THR A 34 11.14 -1.68 -12.34
N GLU A 35 12.33 -1.53 -11.75
CA GLU A 35 13.18 -2.69 -11.52
C GLU A 35 12.54 -3.67 -10.54
N ILE A 36 11.93 -3.14 -9.49
CA ILE A 36 11.29 -4.02 -8.51
C ILE A 36 10.06 -4.67 -9.11
N ASP A 37 9.28 -3.92 -9.87
CA ASP A 37 8.12 -4.50 -10.52
C ASP A 37 8.52 -5.61 -11.49
N ASN A 38 9.65 -5.45 -12.18
CA ASN A 38 10.11 -6.51 -13.05
C ASN A 38 10.48 -7.77 -12.30
N ILE A 39 11.12 -7.61 -11.13
CA ILE A 39 11.51 -8.76 -10.33
C ILE A 39 10.29 -9.44 -9.71
N THR A 40 9.29 -8.66 -9.31
CA THR A 40 8.13 -9.16 -8.59
C THR A 40 6.93 -9.44 -9.48
N SER A 41 7.12 -9.32 -10.78
CA SER A 41 6.03 -9.52 -11.74
C SER A 41 4.87 -8.56 -11.50
N GLY A 42 5.21 -7.30 -11.35
CA GLY A 42 4.23 -6.24 -11.29
C GLY A 42 4.01 -5.61 -9.93
N GLY A 43 4.68 -6.09 -8.92
CA GLY A 43 4.53 -5.51 -7.59
C GLY A 43 4.05 -6.51 -6.57
N LEU A 44 3.29 -6.04 -5.59
CA LEU A 44 2.85 -6.85 -4.47
C LEU A 44 1.42 -7.31 -4.71
N GLY A 45 1.20 -8.60 -4.70
CA GLY A 45 -0.11 -9.17 -4.94
C GLY A 45 -0.87 -9.46 -3.67
N ARG A 46 -2.08 -9.94 -3.84
CA ARG A 46 -2.94 -10.25 -2.70
C ARG A 46 -2.31 -11.36 -1.86
N ASN A 47 -2.40 -11.20 -0.56
CA ASN A 47 -1.87 -12.16 0.41
C ASN A 47 -0.35 -12.29 0.37
N GLU A 48 0.32 -11.31 -0.19
CA GLU A 48 1.79 -11.29 -0.21
C GLU A 48 2.30 -10.27 0.77
N LEU A 49 3.48 -10.51 1.28
CA LEU A 49 4.12 -9.63 2.24
C LEU A 49 5.44 -9.12 1.68
N GLY A 50 5.59 -7.81 1.68
CA GLY A 50 6.86 -7.18 1.32
C GLY A 50 7.51 -6.60 2.56
N VAL A 51 8.81 -6.69 2.66
CA VAL A 51 9.54 -6.15 3.81
C VAL A 51 10.67 -5.27 3.31
N VAL A 52 10.73 -4.04 3.84
CA VAL A 52 11.81 -3.11 3.52
C VAL A 52 12.79 -3.10 4.69
N ILE A 53 14.03 -3.44 4.42
CA ILE A 53 15.06 -3.52 5.44
C ILE A 53 16.15 -2.50 5.11
N ALA A 54 16.46 -1.65 6.08
CA ALA A 54 17.47 -0.63 5.88
C ALA A 54 17.96 -0.12 7.22
N PRO A 55 19.20 0.38 7.28
CA PRO A 55 19.66 1.00 8.51
C PRO A 55 18.90 2.28 8.81
N THR A 56 19.01 2.73 10.04
CA THR A 56 18.39 3.98 10.47
C THR A 56 18.86 5.13 9.56
N GLY A 57 17.92 5.94 9.11
CA GLY A 57 18.24 7.09 8.28
C GLY A 57 18.41 6.81 6.81
N ALA A 58 18.19 5.56 6.39
CA ALA A 58 18.35 5.21 4.98
C ALA A 58 17.07 5.38 4.16
N GLY A 59 15.99 5.87 4.77
CA GLY A 59 14.79 6.18 4.02
C GLY A 59 13.74 5.10 3.99
N LYS A 60 13.77 4.12 4.93
CA LYS A 60 12.77 3.06 4.87
C LYS A 60 11.36 3.57 5.14
N SER A 61 11.20 4.56 6.02
CA SER A 61 9.88 5.14 6.25
C SER A 61 9.34 5.81 5.00
N MET A 62 10.20 6.50 4.28
CA MET A 62 9.80 7.15 3.03
C MET A 62 9.49 6.12 1.95
N ALA A 63 10.18 4.98 1.97
CA ALA A 63 9.87 3.92 1.02
C ALA A 63 8.45 3.40 1.25
N LEU A 64 8.05 3.26 2.51
CA LEU A 64 6.69 2.81 2.80
C LEU A 64 5.65 3.84 2.35
N VAL A 65 5.94 5.12 2.54
CA VAL A 65 5.05 6.17 2.06
C VAL A 65 4.95 6.12 0.54
N HIS A 66 6.07 5.89 -0.14
CA HIS A 66 6.04 5.77 -1.59
C HIS A 66 5.14 4.62 -2.03
N LEU A 67 5.30 3.46 -1.40
CA LEU A 67 4.48 2.30 -1.77
C LEU A 67 2.99 2.57 -1.51
N GLY A 68 2.68 3.16 -0.36
CA GLY A 68 1.30 3.50 -0.07
C GLY A 68 0.74 4.51 -1.06
N SER A 69 1.56 5.50 -1.43
CA SER A 69 1.12 6.50 -2.39
C SER A 69 0.79 5.88 -3.75
N GLN A 70 1.61 4.93 -4.18
CA GLN A 70 1.33 4.25 -5.44
C GLN A 70 0.01 3.50 -5.39
N ALA A 71 -0.27 2.85 -4.27
CA ALA A 71 -1.52 2.12 -4.12
C ALA A 71 -2.72 3.07 -4.11
N ILE A 72 -2.58 4.21 -3.42
CA ILE A 72 -3.67 5.19 -3.39
C ILE A 72 -3.95 5.71 -4.81
N LYS A 73 -2.90 5.98 -5.57
CA LYS A 73 -3.08 6.46 -6.93
C LYS A 73 -3.81 5.44 -7.81
N GLU A 74 -3.68 4.17 -7.47
CA GLU A 74 -4.38 3.13 -8.22
C GLU A 74 -5.79 2.89 -7.69
N GLY A 75 -6.25 3.69 -6.75
CA GLY A 75 -7.59 3.56 -6.22
C GLY A 75 -7.75 2.55 -5.09
N LYS A 76 -6.65 2.13 -4.49
CA LYS A 76 -6.69 1.13 -3.43
C LYS A 76 -6.87 1.78 -2.06
N THR A 77 -7.28 0.98 -1.10
CA THR A 77 -7.37 1.41 0.29
C THR A 77 -6.10 1.00 1.01
N VAL A 78 -5.45 1.97 1.62
CA VAL A 78 -4.19 1.77 2.33
C VAL A 78 -4.40 2.05 3.81
N VAL A 79 -3.88 1.18 4.65
CA VAL A 79 -3.82 1.44 6.09
C VAL A 79 -2.35 1.48 6.47
N HIS A 80 -1.92 2.59 7.05
CA HIS A 80 -0.52 2.80 7.39
C HIS A 80 -0.37 2.90 8.90
N TYR A 81 0.20 1.87 9.50
CA TYR A 81 0.48 1.90 10.94
C TYR A 81 1.86 2.48 11.17
N THR A 82 1.96 3.36 12.15
CA THR A 82 3.25 3.95 12.49
C THR A 82 3.45 3.90 14.00
N LEU A 83 4.64 3.48 14.42
CA LEU A 83 4.98 3.42 15.82
C LEU A 83 6.00 4.47 16.23
N GLU A 84 6.67 5.08 15.27
CA GLU A 84 7.70 6.07 15.56
C GLU A 84 7.25 7.50 15.30
N LEU A 85 6.46 7.70 14.24
CA LEU A 85 6.08 9.03 13.80
C LEU A 85 4.63 9.30 14.15
N GLN A 86 4.32 10.56 14.37
CA GLN A 86 2.94 10.95 14.56
C GLN A 86 2.18 10.80 13.24
N ASP A 87 0.89 10.55 13.36
CA ASP A 87 0.06 10.34 12.20
C ASP A 87 0.06 11.55 11.25
N THR A 88 0.05 12.77 11.83
CA THR A 88 0.08 13.96 10.99
C THR A 88 1.39 14.08 10.21
N VAL A 89 2.48 13.64 10.81
CA VAL A 89 3.78 13.67 10.11
C VAL A 89 3.74 12.71 8.93
N VAL A 90 3.20 11.51 9.14
CA VAL A 90 3.08 10.55 8.05
C VAL A 90 2.15 11.09 6.97
N ALA A 91 1.03 11.69 7.36
CA ALA A 91 0.09 12.25 6.40
C ALA A 91 0.75 13.31 5.53
N CYS A 92 1.56 14.18 6.14
CA CYS A 92 2.27 15.20 5.37
C CYS A 92 3.25 14.58 4.37
N ARG A 93 3.87 13.47 4.75
CA ARG A 93 4.75 12.79 3.82
C ARG A 93 3.98 12.24 2.62
N TYR A 94 2.76 11.76 2.86
CA TYR A 94 1.90 11.36 1.73
C TYR A 94 1.54 12.55 0.86
N ASP A 95 1.20 13.67 1.47
CA ASP A 95 0.93 14.88 0.69
C ASP A 95 2.09 15.20 -0.23
N SER A 96 3.30 15.20 0.33
CA SER A 96 4.49 15.54 -0.45
C SER A 96 4.75 14.51 -1.54
N CYS A 97 4.62 13.25 -1.20
CA CYS A 97 4.92 12.18 -2.15
C CYS A 97 3.94 12.19 -3.33
N ILE A 98 2.67 12.39 -3.05
CA ILE A 98 1.66 12.36 -4.10
C ILE A 98 1.71 13.61 -4.97
N THR A 99 1.85 14.77 -4.35
CA THR A 99 1.78 16.03 -5.09
C THR A 99 3.13 16.53 -5.57
N GLN A 100 4.21 15.99 -5.04
CA GLN A 100 5.57 16.39 -5.40
C GLN A 100 5.98 17.77 -4.90
N TYR A 101 5.19 18.38 -4.01
CA TYR A 101 5.64 19.58 -3.33
C TYR A 101 6.60 19.19 -2.21
N PRO A 102 7.67 19.96 -2.01
CA PRO A 102 8.63 19.61 -0.96
C PRO A 102 8.00 19.63 0.44
N LEU A 103 8.45 18.73 1.29
CA LEU A 103 7.95 18.69 2.67
C LEU A 103 8.08 20.04 3.36
N SER A 104 9.16 20.76 3.08
CA SER A 104 9.41 22.05 3.74
C SER A 104 8.46 23.13 3.28
N ASP A 105 7.74 22.92 2.20
CA ASP A 105 6.90 23.95 1.59
C ASP A 105 5.43 23.62 1.60
N LEU A 106 5.02 22.54 2.26
CA LEU A 106 3.63 22.09 2.13
C LEU A 106 2.63 23.17 2.54
N SER A 107 2.92 23.89 3.62
CA SER A 107 1.97 24.89 4.10
C SER A 107 1.79 26.03 3.11
N ASN A 108 2.79 26.31 2.29
CA ASN A 108 2.70 27.35 1.28
C ASN A 108 1.83 26.93 0.09
N PHE A 109 1.58 25.64 -0.07
CA PHE A 109 0.81 25.12 -1.19
C PHE A 109 -0.41 24.34 -0.73
N LYS A 110 -0.91 24.69 0.44
CA LYS A 110 -1.99 23.94 1.07
C LYS A 110 -3.22 23.81 0.16
N ASP A 111 -3.62 24.91 -0.45
CA ASP A 111 -4.82 24.86 -1.29
C ASP A 111 -4.60 24.02 -2.53
N GLU A 112 -3.44 24.15 -3.15
CA GLU A 112 -3.11 23.37 -4.33
C GLU A 112 -3.05 21.88 -3.99
N ILE A 113 -2.48 21.56 -2.83
CA ILE A 113 -2.40 20.17 -2.40
C ILE A 113 -3.79 19.59 -2.19
N PHE A 114 -4.66 20.33 -1.51
CA PHE A 114 -6.01 19.85 -1.27
C PHE A 114 -6.75 19.60 -2.58
N GLU A 115 -6.61 20.52 -3.54
CA GLU A 115 -7.27 20.33 -4.83
C GLU A 115 -6.79 19.06 -5.53
N GLU A 116 -5.54 18.71 -5.33
CA GLU A 116 -5.00 17.51 -5.98
C GLU A 116 -5.40 16.23 -5.27
N ILE A 117 -5.40 16.21 -3.94
CA ILE A 117 -5.65 14.96 -3.22
C ILE A 117 -7.14 14.66 -3.05
N LYS A 118 -8.00 15.68 -3.08
CA LYS A 118 -9.41 15.45 -2.80
C LYS A 118 -10.09 14.55 -3.83
N ASP A 119 -9.52 14.46 -5.03
CA ASP A 119 -10.13 13.68 -6.10
C ASP A 119 -9.46 12.30 -6.28
N LEU A 120 -8.57 11.93 -5.39
CA LEU A 120 -7.99 10.60 -5.46
C LEU A 120 -9.04 9.53 -5.22
N ASP A 121 -8.96 8.44 -5.98
CA ASP A 121 -9.90 7.34 -5.82
C ASP A 121 -9.54 6.45 -4.65
N GLY A 122 -8.28 6.39 -4.27
CA GLY A 122 -7.85 5.57 -3.15
C GLY A 122 -8.07 6.26 -1.83
N THR A 123 -7.89 5.50 -0.74
CA THR A 123 -8.03 6.04 0.61
C THR A 123 -6.85 5.62 1.46
N LEU A 124 -6.61 6.43 2.49
CA LEU A 124 -5.51 6.19 3.41
C LEU A 124 -6.03 6.21 4.83
N UNK A 125 -5.69 5.22 5.67
CA UNK A 125 -5.95 5.21 6.77
C UNK A 125 -4.94 5.00 7.43
#